data_5174e98637856ccb935716cb820d35de
#
_entry.id   5174e98637856ccb935716cb820d35de
#
_cell.length_a   1.000
_cell.length_b   1.000
_cell.length_c   1.000
_cell.angle_alpha   90.00
_cell.angle_beta   90.00
_cell.angle_gamma   90.00
#
_symmetry.space_group_name_H-M   'P 1'
#
loop_
_entity.id
_entity.type
_entity.pdbx_description
1 polymer ?
#
loop_
_entity_poly.entity_id
_entity_poly.type
_entity_poly.pdbx_seq_one_letter_code
_entity_poly.pdbx_strand_id
1 'polypeptide(L)'
;SPAPFFINKKEANTYFNDFISYYHIVVGHNRKATMGATISENAHPFIEGNICLVHNGTLQNHHKLANRLVDSNAIAAHIDEHGYKSLLKNIEGAYALIWYNAAEKTLYFTRNADRPLHLVETSDRVYLASEAKMLDWILDRNDVTKYTIQNVPTDKVFKFNLETRKLEAESKPKKADPVKNKYQN
;
A
#
# COMPACT_ATOMS: atom_id res chain seq x y z
N SER A 1 4.33 -16.22 13.60
CA SER A 1 4.00 -14.81 13.36
C SER A 1 5.22 -13.96 13.69
N PRO A 2 5.74 -13.10 12.81
CA PRO A 2 6.90 -12.25 13.12
C PRO A 2 6.59 -11.10 14.10
N ALA A 3 5.34 -10.88 14.47
CA ALA A 3 4.94 -9.80 15.36
C ALA A 3 5.58 -9.81 16.78
N PRO A 4 5.90 -10.94 17.42
CA PRO A 4 6.58 -10.93 18.72
C PRO A 4 8.01 -10.38 18.69
N PHE A 5 8.67 -10.37 17.52
CA PHE A 5 10.08 -9.96 17.42
C PHE A 5 10.28 -8.45 17.59
N PHE A 6 9.23 -7.64 17.39
CA PHE A 6 9.32 -6.17 17.43
C PHE A 6 8.80 -5.55 18.73
N ILE A 7 8.45 -6.33 19.75
CA ILE A 7 7.77 -5.83 20.97
C ILE A 7 8.73 -5.65 22.15
N ASN A 8 10.00 -5.97 22.01
CA ASN A 8 10.95 -5.60 23.06
C ASN A 8 11.27 -4.11 22.95
N LYS A 9 10.55 -3.30 23.78
CA LYS A 9 10.58 -1.83 23.75
C LYS A 9 11.96 -1.18 23.72
N LYS A 10 12.99 -1.84 24.26
CA LYS A 10 14.33 -1.29 24.37
C LYS A 10 15.14 -1.47 23.09
N GLU A 11 15.01 -2.62 22.43
CA GLU A 11 15.64 -2.90 21.15
C GLU A 11 14.91 -2.22 20.00
N ALA A 12 13.57 -2.21 20.00
CA ALA A 12 12.79 -1.51 18.98
C ALA A 12 13.12 0.00 18.95
N ASN A 13 13.24 0.68 20.09
CA ASN A 13 13.58 2.09 20.12
C ASN A 13 14.99 2.38 19.58
N THR A 14 15.97 1.52 19.83
CA THR A 14 17.33 1.68 19.31
C THR A 14 17.35 1.44 17.80
N TYR A 15 16.73 0.36 17.33
CA TYR A 15 16.63 0.07 15.91
C TYR A 15 15.81 1.12 15.16
N PHE A 16 14.66 1.58 15.69
CA PHE A 16 13.85 2.58 15.00
C PHE A 16 14.50 3.96 14.94
N ASN A 17 15.20 4.40 15.96
CA ASN A 17 15.88 5.70 15.95
C ASN A 17 17.05 5.71 14.98
N ASP A 18 17.83 4.64 14.92
CA ASP A 18 18.92 4.49 13.96
C ASP A 18 18.38 4.27 12.53
N PHE A 19 17.31 3.47 12.39
CA PHE A 19 16.67 3.17 11.11
C PHE A 19 16.02 4.40 10.46
N ILE A 20 15.25 5.19 11.20
CA ILE A 20 14.54 6.36 10.66
C ILE A 20 15.51 7.41 10.09
N SER A 21 16.74 7.47 10.61
CA SER A 21 17.78 8.39 10.12
C SER A 21 18.32 8.00 8.74
N TYR A 22 18.23 6.72 8.36
CA TYR A 22 18.81 6.17 7.14
C TYR A 22 17.80 5.80 6.07
N TYR A 23 16.51 5.62 6.41
CA TYR A 23 15.50 5.15 5.48
C TYR A 23 14.54 6.26 5.06
N HIS A 24 14.37 6.40 3.75
CA HIS A 24 13.40 7.34 3.17
C HIS A 24 11.96 6.83 3.22
N ILE A 25 11.77 5.52 3.30
CA ILE A 25 10.46 4.86 3.39
C ILE A 25 10.53 3.76 4.45
N VAL A 26 9.55 3.75 5.35
CA VAL A 26 9.30 2.67 6.29
C VAL A 26 7.88 2.18 6.11
N VAL A 27 7.72 0.88 5.87
CA VAL A 27 6.41 0.24 5.69
C VAL A 27 6.23 -0.86 6.72
N GLY A 28 5.15 -0.80 7.48
CA GLY A 28 4.74 -1.83 8.41
C GLY A 28 3.40 -2.43 8.01
N HIS A 29 3.24 -3.74 8.16
CA HIS A 29 1.96 -4.41 7.90
C HIS A 29 1.72 -5.54 8.90
N ASN A 30 0.51 -5.55 9.48
CA ASN A 30 0.05 -6.65 10.32
C ASN A 30 -1.03 -7.44 9.57
N ARG A 31 -0.72 -8.65 9.15
CA ARG A 31 -1.61 -9.48 8.32
C ARG A 31 -2.57 -10.31 9.18
N LYS A 32 -3.88 -10.13 8.93
CA LYS A 32 -4.87 -11.17 9.25
C LYS A 32 -5.03 -12.05 8.01
N ALA A 33 -4.63 -13.32 8.11
CA ALA A 33 -4.69 -14.24 6.97
C ALA A 33 -6.15 -14.46 6.53
N THR A 34 -6.47 -14.13 5.29
CA THR A 34 -7.76 -14.40 4.64
C THR A 34 -7.61 -15.44 3.53
N MET A 35 -6.43 -15.51 2.90
CA MET A 35 -6.09 -16.45 1.84
C MET A 35 -4.65 -16.93 2.02
N GLY A 36 -4.39 -18.20 1.73
CA GLY A 36 -3.09 -18.84 1.87
C GLY A 36 -2.69 -19.18 3.32
N ALA A 37 -1.66 -20.00 3.46
CA ALA A 37 -1.13 -20.40 4.76
C ALA A 37 -0.48 -19.24 5.52
N THR A 38 -0.46 -19.32 6.86
CA THR A 38 0.23 -18.35 7.71
C THR A 38 1.72 -18.71 7.79
N ILE A 39 2.44 -18.46 6.71
CA ILE A 39 3.88 -18.66 6.57
C ILE A 39 4.53 -17.31 6.20
N SER A 40 5.84 -17.22 6.38
CA SER A 40 6.61 -15.97 6.14
C SER A 40 6.53 -15.51 4.68
N GLU A 41 6.49 -16.43 3.74
CA GLU A 41 6.41 -16.19 2.30
C GLU A 41 5.09 -15.52 1.88
N ASN A 42 4.05 -15.67 2.70
CA ASN A 42 2.75 -15.03 2.51
C ASN A 42 2.59 -13.75 3.36
N ALA A 43 3.64 -13.27 3.98
CA ALA A 43 3.62 -12.03 4.77
C ALA A 43 3.96 -10.82 3.89
N HIS A 44 3.38 -9.66 4.23
CA HIS A 44 3.77 -8.40 3.62
C HIS A 44 5.12 -7.89 4.16
N PRO A 45 5.85 -7.08 3.38
CA PRO A 45 5.53 -6.66 2.02
C PRO A 45 5.80 -7.76 0.99
N PHE A 46 5.05 -7.76 -0.11
CA PHE A 46 5.35 -8.58 -1.28
C PHE A 46 6.33 -7.85 -2.21
N ILE A 47 7.36 -8.55 -2.67
CA ILE A 47 8.38 -8.00 -3.56
C ILE A 47 8.36 -8.79 -4.86
N GLU A 48 8.09 -8.10 -5.97
CA GLU A 48 8.16 -8.63 -7.33
C GLU A 48 8.89 -7.60 -8.20
N GLY A 49 10.00 -8.00 -8.80
CA GLY A 49 10.85 -7.11 -9.59
C GLY A 49 11.23 -5.83 -8.86
N ASN A 50 10.78 -4.69 -9.37
CA ASN A 50 11.02 -3.38 -8.76
C ASN A 50 9.92 -2.93 -7.78
N ILE A 51 8.91 -3.76 -7.54
CA ILE A 51 7.74 -3.40 -6.75
C ILE A 51 7.82 -4.01 -5.35
N CYS A 52 7.71 -3.17 -4.33
CA CYS A 52 7.52 -3.56 -2.94
C CYS A 52 6.13 -3.09 -2.49
N LEU A 53 5.22 -4.01 -2.19
CA LEU A 53 3.79 -3.74 -2.01
C LEU A 53 3.26 -4.22 -0.66
N VAL A 54 2.40 -3.38 -0.05
CA VAL A 54 1.47 -3.78 1.00
C VAL A 54 0.02 -3.54 0.55
N HIS A 55 -0.85 -4.45 0.93
CA HIS A 55 -2.26 -4.46 0.56
C HIS A 55 -3.13 -4.74 1.78
N ASN A 56 -4.10 -3.88 2.03
CA ASN A 56 -5.21 -4.14 2.92
C ASN A 56 -6.45 -4.39 2.08
N GLY A 57 -6.95 -5.61 2.08
CA GLY A 57 -8.13 -5.97 1.29
C GLY A 57 -8.19 -7.43 0.90
N THR A 58 -9.04 -7.71 -0.08
CA THR A 58 -9.17 -9.03 -0.70
C THR A 58 -9.70 -8.86 -2.12
N LEU A 59 -8.99 -9.42 -3.09
CA LEU A 59 -9.40 -9.39 -4.48
C LEU A 59 -10.21 -10.63 -4.87
N GLN A 60 -11.21 -10.42 -5.70
CA GLN A 60 -12.05 -11.50 -6.25
C GLN A 60 -11.47 -12.11 -7.51
N ASN A 61 -10.64 -11.35 -8.24
CA ASN A 61 -10.13 -11.73 -9.56
C ASN A 61 -8.61 -11.79 -9.65
N HIS A 62 -7.89 -12.00 -8.53
CA HIS A 62 -6.42 -11.98 -8.51
C HIS A 62 -5.79 -12.97 -9.52
N HIS A 63 -6.42 -14.12 -9.76
CA HIS A 63 -5.98 -15.13 -10.73
C HIS A 63 -5.96 -14.63 -12.18
N LYS A 64 -6.73 -13.57 -12.51
CA LYS A 64 -6.71 -12.90 -13.82
C LYS A 64 -5.58 -11.87 -13.93
N LEU A 65 -5.03 -11.43 -12.79
CA LEU A 65 -3.96 -10.45 -12.75
C LEU A 65 -2.60 -11.11 -12.96
N ALA A 66 -2.32 -12.18 -12.21
CA ALA A 66 -1.12 -12.99 -12.34
C ALA A 66 -1.34 -14.37 -11.72
N ASN A 67 -0.59 -15.37 -12.17
CA ASN A 67 -0.62 -16.72 -11.61
C ASN A 67 0.12 -16.77 -10.27
N ARG A 68 -0.54 -16.30 -9.21
CA ARG A 68 -0.05 -16.28 -7.83
C ARG A 68 -1.12 -16.80 -6.87
N LEU A 69 -0.70 -17.46 -5.78
CA LEU A 69 -1.61 -18.02 -4.78
C LEU A 69 -2.23 -16.95 -3.88
N VAL A 70 -1.53 -15.83 -3.69
CA VAL A 70 -1.97 -14.73 -2.81
C VAL A 70 -2.28 -13.52 -3.67
N ASP A 71 -3.42 -12.90 -3.42
CA ASP A 71 -3.88 -11.73 -4.16
C ASP A 71 -2.90 -10.55 -4.11
N SER A 72 -2.29 -10.30 -2.96
CA SER A 72 -1.30 -9.23 -2.80
C SER A 72 -0.05 -9.46 -3.65
N ASN A 73 0.39 -10.74 -3.78
CA ASN A 73 1.50 -11.09 -4.64
C ASN A 73 1.12 -10.92 -6.12
N ALA A 74 -0.12 -11.33 -6.50
CA ALA A 74 -0.62 -11.12 -7.86
C ALA A 74 -0.69 -9.62 -8.24
N ILE A 75 -1.06 -8.75 -7.29
CA ILE A 75 -1.04 -7.30 -7.49
C ILE A 75 0.38 -6.80 -7.78
N ALA A 76 1.36 -7.20 -6.95
CA ALA A 76 2.75 -6.75 -7.11
C ALA A 76 3.32 -7.19 -8.47
N ALA A 77 3.13 -8.46 -8.85
CA ALA A 77 3.56 -9.01 -10.14
C ALA A 77 2.90 -8.27 -11.32
N HIS A 78 1.59 -8.02 -11.25
CA HIS A 78 0.88 -7.29 -12.30
C HIS A 78 1.38 -5.85 -12.46
N ILE A 79 1.68 -5.16 -11.34
CA ILE A 79 2.23 -3.80 -11.41
C ILE A 79 3.61 -3.81 -12.06
N ASP A 80 4.47 -4.77 -11.71
CA ASP A 80 5.82 -4.87 -12.27
C ASP A 80 5.79 -5.14 -13.78
N GLU A 81 4.92 -6.06 -14.22
CA GLU A 81 4.85 -6.49 -15.63
C GLU A 81 4.05 -5.53 -16.52
N HIS A 82 2.96 -4.95 -16.01
CA HIS A 82 1.97 -4.23 -16.81
C HIS A 82 1.66 -2.80 -16.34
N GLY A 83 2.25 -2.40 -15.21
CA GLY A 83 2.06 -1.10 -14.59
C GLY A 83 0.73 -0.96 -13.82
N TYR A 84 0.71 -0.04 -12.87
CA TYR A 84 -0.44 0.20 -11.99
C TYR A 84 -1.70 0.68 -12.74
N LYS A 85 -1.57 1.36 -13.88
CA LYS A 85 -2.73 1.81 -14.69
C LYS A 85 -3.48 0.62 -15.28
N SER A 86 -2.78 -0.42 -15.69
CA SER A 86 -3.36 -1.68 -16.13
C SER A 86 -4.06 -2.38 -14.97
N LEU A 87 -3.40 -2.47 -13.81
CA LEU A 87 -4.00 -3.03 -12.60
C LEU A 87 -5.33 -2.35 -12.27
N LEU A 88 -5.36 -1.02 -12.17
CA LEU A 88 -6.52 -0.27 -11.72
C LEU A 88 -7.72 -0.31 -12.68
N LYS A 89 -7.51 -0.64 -13.96
CA LYS A 89 -8.58 -0.90 -14.91
C LYS A 89 -9.26 -2.25 -14.67
N ASN A 90 -8.51 -3.23 -14.17
CA ASN A 90 -8.91 -4.63 -14.13
C ASN A 90 -9.16 -5.18 -12.72
N ILE A 91 -8.75 -4.46 -11.66
CA ILE A 91 -8.86 -4.92 -10.28
C ILE A 91 -10.32 -4.97 -9.80
N GLU A 92 -10.71 -6.10 -9.19
CA GLU A 92 -12.03 -6.31 -8.61
C GLU A 92 -11.89 -6.79 -7.16
N GLY A 93 -12.60 -6.13 -6.24
CA GLY A 93 -12.58 -6.43 -4.82
C GLY A 93 -12.25 -5.22 -3.96
N ALA A 94 -12.03 -5.47 -2.67
CA ALA A 94 -11.73 -4.44 -1.70
C ALA A 94 -10.22 -4.22 -1.61
N TYR A 95 -9.77 -2.95 -1.69
CA TYR A 95 -8.34 -2.66 -1.62
C TYR A 95 -8.00 -1.27 -1.06
N ALA A 96 -6.94 -1.23 -0.28
CA ALA A 96 -6.05 -0.10 -0.07
C ALA A 96 -4.63 -0.57 -0.34
N LEU A 97 -3.94 0.08 -1.27
CA LEU A 97 -2.64 -0.30 -1.79
C LEU A 97 -1.62 0.79 -1.46
N ILE A 98 -0.45 0.38 -1.00
CA ILE A 98 0.74 1.22 -0.93
C ILE A 98 1.87 0.41 -1.57
N TRP A 99 2.56 0.97 -2.56
CA TRP A 99 3.70 0.30 -3.17
C TRP A 99 4.81 1.28 -3.51
N TYR A 100 6.02 0.80 -3.38
CA TYR A 100 7.21 1.50 -3.82
C TYR A 100 7.70 0.89 -5.12
N ASN A 101 7.95 1.74 -6.13
CA ASN A 101 8.62 1.36 -7.35
C ASN A 101 10.09 1.82 -7.28
N ALA A 102 10.99 0.86 -7.18
CA ALA A 102 12.43 1.14 -7.02
C ALA A 102 13.05 1.77 -8.26
N ALA A 103 12.59 1.41 -9.46
CA ALA A 103 13.07 1.98 -10.72
C ALA A 103 12.68 3.45 -10.87
N GLU A 104 11.48 3.83 -10.39
CA GLU A 104 10.97 5.20 -10.44
C GLU A 104 11.29 6.01 -9.18
N LYS A 105 11.84 5.38 -8.14
CA LYS A 105 12.07 5.96 -6.81
C LYS A 105 10.83 6.67 -6.25
N THR A 106 9.68 6.06 -6.45
CA THR A 106 8.37 6.67 -6.16
C THR A 106 7.52 5.74 -5.31
N LEU A 107 6.97 6.29 -4.23
CA LEU A 107 5.94 5.65 -3.42
C LEU A 107 4.57 6.01 -4.00
N TYR A 108 3.77 5.01 -4.24
CA TYR A 108 2.40 5.14 -4.71
C TYR A 108 1.42 4.68 -3.66
N PHE A 109 0.25 5.30 -3.61
CA PHE A 109 -0.84 4.79 -2.80
C PHE A 109 -2.21 5.15 -3.38
N THR A 110 -3.17 4.27 -3.13
CA THR A 110 -4.56 4.41 -3.57
C THR A 110 -5.47 3.49 -2.77
N ARG A 111 -6.77 3.76 -2.80
CA ARG A 111 -7.78 2.88 -2.20
C ARG A 111 -9.08 2.90 -2.99
N ASN A 112 -9.97 1.94 -2.76
CA ASN A 112 -11.38 2.05 -3.12
C ASN A 112 -12.25 2.36 -1.89
N ALA A 113 -13.57 2.39 -2.07
CA ALA A 113 -14.50 2.72 -1.00
C ALA A 113 -14.54 1.67 0.14
N ASP A 114 -14.17 0.42 -0.17
CA ASP A 114 -14.30 -0.72 0.74
C ASP A 114 -13.17 -0.84 1.77
N ARG A 115 -12.07 -0.11 1.59
CA ARG A 115 -10.94 -0.10 2.53
C ARG A 115 -10.51 1.32 2.86
N PRO A 116 -10.37 1.63 4.16
CA PRO A 116 -9.87 2.93 4.58
C PRO A 116 -8.36 3.06 4.31
N LEU A 117 -7.93 4.27 4.03
CA LEU A 117 -6.55 4.72 4.03
C LEU A 117 -6.53 6.20 4.39
N HIS A 118 -5.75 6.57 5.38
CA HIS A 118 -5.63 7.93 5.89
C HIS A 118 -4.24 8.47 5.60
N LEU A 119 -4.17 9.77 5.39
CA LEU A 119 -2.99 10.51 5.02
C LEU A 119 -2.79 11.68 5.99
N VAL A 120 -1.57 11.87 6.41
CA VAL A 120 -1.08 13.14 6.97
C VAL A 120 0.15 13.55 6.17
N GLU A 121 0.13 14.79 5.69
CA GLU A 121 1.27 15.43 5.05
C GLU A 121 1.78 16.53 5.97
N THR A 122 3.08 16.52 6.23
CA THR A 122 3.82 17.58 6.92
C THR A 122 4.81 18.23 5.94
N SER A 123 5.55 19.22 6.38
CA SER A 123 6.54 19.89 5.53
C SER A 123 7.65 18.98 5.00
N ASP A 124 7.91 17.86 5.67
CA ASP A 124 9.05 16.98 5.39
C ASP A 124 8.68 15.50 5.24
N ARG A 125 7.44 15.11 5.58
CA ARG A 125 7.04 13.70 5.64
C ARG A 125 5.60 13.48 5.20
N VAL A 126 5.35 12.25 4.75
CA VAL A 126 4.02 11.72 4.46
C VAL A 126 3.80 10.49 5.35
N TYR A 127 2.69 10.48 6.07
CA TYR A 127 2.28 9.38 6.93
C TYR A 127 1.01 8.75 6.40
N LEU A 128 0.98 7.43 6.37
CA LEU A 128 -0.16 6.66 5.89
C LEU A 128 -0.55 5.59 6.91
N ALA A 129 -1.84 5.41 7.17
CA ALA A 129 -2.35 4.28 7.94
C ALA A 129 -3.76 3.89 7.52
N SER A 130 -4.13 2.64 7.77
CA SER A 130 -5.50 2.14 7.57
C SER A 130 -6.50 2.72 8.58
N GLU A 131 -6.04 3.24 9.73
CA GLU A 131 -6.87 3.79 10.78
C GLU A 131 -6.42 5.19 11.20
N ALA A 132 -7.34 6.15 11.21
CA ALA A 132 -7.06 7.54 11.61
C ALA A 132 -6.51 7.63 13.05
N LYS A 133 -7.08 6.87 13.98
CA LYS A 133 -6.64 6.84 15.38
C LYS A 133 -5.20 6.34 15.54
N MET A 134 -4.73 5.48 14.64
CA MET A 134 -3.35 5.03 14.64
C MET A 134 -2.40 6.15 14.26
N LEU A 135 -2.74 6.95 13.23
CA LEU A 135 -1.97 8.13 12.85
C LEU A 135 -1.92 9.15 14.00
N ASP A 136 -3.07 9.47 14.55
CA ASP A 136 -3.21 10.39 15.67
C ASP A 136 -2.31 10.00 16.84
N TRP A 137 -2.44 8.75 17.30
CA TRP A 137 -1.65 8.22 18.40
C TRP A 137 -0.13 8.21 18.14
N ILE A 138 0.29 7.86 16.90
CA ILE A 138 1.72 7.84 16.55
C ILE A 138 2.28 9.25 16.48
N LEU A 139 1.54 10.18 15.86
CA LEU A 139 1.99 11.56 15.69
C LEU A 139 2.09 12.29 17.01
N ASP A 140 1.10 12.14 17.88
CA ASP A 140 1.13 12.71 19.25
C ASP A 140 2.33 12.20 20.05
N ARG A 141 2.64 10.91 19.97
CA ARG A 141 3.79 10.32 20.69
C ARG A 141 5.16 10.78 20.16
N ASN A 142 5.20 11.35 18.97
CA ASN A 142 6.41 11.87 18.33
C ASN A 142 6.41 13.40 18.27
N ASP A 143 5.62 14.06 19.13
CA ASP A 143 5.54 15.51 19.28
C ASP A 143 5.21 16.26 17.97
N VAL A 144 4.52 15.60 17.03
CA VAL A 144 3.99 16.24 15.82
C VAL A 144 2.67 16.90 16.18
N THR A 145 2.67 18.21 16.38
CA THR A 145 1.52 18.94 16.97
C THR A 145 0.61 19.63 15.95
N LYS A 146 1.03 19.74 14.70
CA LYS A 146 0.26 20.47 13.66
C LYS A 146 0.07 19.58 12.43
N TYR A 147 -1.04 18.87 12.39
CA TYR A 147 -1.39 18.04 11.25
C TYR A 147 -2.92 17.96 11.07
N THR A 148 -3.32 17.55 9.89
CA THR A 148 -4.72 17.23 9.58
C THR A 148 -4.78 15.83 8.99
N ILE A 149 -5.54 14.95 9.61
CA ILE A 149 -5.77 13.60 9.07
C ILE A 149 -6.82 13.68 7.97
N GLN A 150 -6.45 13.28 6.78
CA GLN A 150 -7.31 13.26 5.60
C GLN A 150 -7.62 11.83 5.18
N ASN A 151 -8.82 11.58 4.67
CA ASN A 151 -9.10 10.35 3.94
C ASN A 151 -8.49 10.44 2.54
N VAL A 152 -7.74 9.42 2.13
CA VAL A 152 -7.29 9.31 0.74
C VAL A 152 -8.53 9.18 -0.17
N PRO A 153 -8.72 10.08 -1.15
CA PRO A 153 -9.83 10.00 -2.10
C PRO A 153 -9.83 8.69 -2.89
N THR A 154 -11.03 8.15 -3.16
CA THR A 154 -11.18 6.84 -3.81
C THR A 154 -10.96 6.86 -5.31
N ASP A 155 -11.00 8.02 -5.93
CA ASP A 155 -10.85 8.27 -7.36
C ASP A 155 -9.42 8.69 -7.77
N LYS A 156 -8.49 8.74 -6.81
CA LYS A 156 -7.12 9.21 -7.02
C LYS A 156 -6.08 8.12 -6.79
N VAL A 157 -4.95 8.29 -7.49
CA VAL A 157 -3.66 7.66 -7.18
C VAL A 157 -2.71 8.78 -6.78
N PHE A 158 -2.08 8.61 -5.63
CA PHE A 158 -1.06 9.51 -5.13
C PHE A 158 0.32 8.95 -5.43
N LYS A 159 1.27 9.86 -5.68
CA LYS A 159 2.67 9.57 -6.00
C LYS A 159 3.55 10.48 -5.16
N PHE A 160 4.39 9.90 -4.37
CA PHE A 160 5.42 10.63 -3.64
C PHE A 160 6.79 10.27 -4.23
N ASN A 161 7.39 11.19 -4.95
CA ASN A 161 8.72 10.99 -5.52
C ASN A 161 9.79 11.32 -4.48
N LEU A 162 10.71 10.37 -4.22
CA LEU A 162 11.72 10.51 -3.19
C LEU A 162 12.82 11.53 -3.51
N GLU A 163 13.09 11.77 -4.78
CA GLU A 163 14.12 12.72 -5.18
C GLU A 163 13.62 14.17 -5.07
N THR A 164 12.41 14.42 -5.58
CA THR A 164 11.82 15.76 -5.56
C THR A 164 11.08 16.07 -4.27
N ARG A 165 10.76 15.04 -3.46
CA ARG A 165 9.94 15.12 -2.25
C ARG A 165 8.56 15.75 -2.46
N LYS A 166 8.01 15.58 -3.66
CA LYS A 166 6.68 16.10 -4.01
C LYS A 166 5.64 15.00 -3.95
N LEU A 167 4.50 15.34 -3.33
CA LEU A 167 3.29 14.56 -3.38
C LEU A 167 2.39 15.08 -4.49
N GLU A 168 2.04 14.22 -5.41
CA GLU A 168 1.16 14.52 -6.54
C GLU A 168 -0.02 13.55 -6.55
N ALA A 169 -1.12 13.94 -7.13
CA ALA A 169 -2.30 13.10 -7.30
C ALA A 169 -2.80 13.13 -8.74
N GLU A 170 -3.10 11.96 -9.27
CA GLU A 170 -3.77 11.84 -10.58
C GLU A 170 -5.09 11.08 -10.44
N SER A 171 -6.00 11.28 -11.39
CA SER A 171 -7.24 10.51 -11.45
C SER A 171 -6.96 9.07 -11.84
N LYS A 172 -7.69 8.13 -11.23
CA LYS A 172 -7.64 6.74 -11.63
C LYS A 172 -8.05 6.57 -13.10
N PRO A 173 -7.46 5.61 -13.80
CA PRO A 173 -7.94 5.25 -15.13
C PRO A 173 -9.39 4.76 -15.04
N LYS A 174 -10.21 5.07 -16.06
CA LYS A 174 -11.55 4.49 -16.17
C LYS A 174 -11.44 2.98 -16.27
N LYS A 175 -12.32 2.26 -15.59
CA LYS A 175 -12.42 0.79 -15.75
C LYS A 175 -12.73 0.48 -17.21
N ALA A 176 -12.19 -0.65 -17.68
CA ALA A 176 -12.58 -1.18 -18.97
C ALA A 176 -14.09 -1.48 -18.95
N ASP A 177 -14.78 -1.09 -20.01
CA ASP A 177 -16.18 -1.49 -20.17
C ASP A 177 -16.26 -3.02 -20.15
N PRO A 178 -17.28 -3.60 -19.47
CA PRO A 178 -17.46 -5.05 -19.52
C PRO A 178 -17.62 -5.48 -20.97
N VAL A 179 -16.79 -6.41 -21.41
CA VAL A 179 -16.89 -6.98 -22.76
C VAL A 179 -18.30 -7.53 -22.90
N LYS A 180 -19.14 -6.86 -23.67
CA LYS A 180 -20.47 -7.36 -24.02
C LYS A 180 -20.25 -8.67 -24.77
N ASN A 181 -20.56 -9.79 -24.14
CA ASN A 181 -20.56 -11.09 -24.79
C ASN A 181 -21.54 -11.02 -25.96
N LYS A 182 -21.03 -11.05 -27.20
CA LYS A 182 -21.83 -11.06 -28.44
C LYS A 182 -22.64 -12.33 -28.63
N TYR A 183 -22.67 -13.23 -27.66
CA TYR A 183 -23.29 -14.57 -27.75
C TYR A 183 -24.39 -14.80 -26.70
N GLN A 184 -25.04 -13.75 -26.20
CA GLN A 184 -26.30 -13.88 -25.47
C GLN A 184 -27.44 -13.29 -26.36
N ASN A 185 -27.90 -14.10 -27.28
CA ASN A 185 -29.23 -14.06 -27.85
C ASN A 185 -29.85 -15.43 -27.69
#